data_a0c0195d9a3291b208dddb6a1a15ad57
#
_entry.id   a0c0195d9a3291b208dddb6a1a15ad57
#
_cell.length_a   1.000
_cell.length_b   1.000
_cell.length_c   1.000
_cell.angle_alpha   90.00
_cell.angle_beta   90.00
_cell.angle_gamma   90.00
#
_symmetry.space_group_name_H-M   'P 1'
#
loop_
_entity.id
_entity.type
_entity.pdbx_description
1 polymer ?
#
loop_
_entity_poly.entity_id
_entity_poly.type
_entity_poly.pdbx_seq_one_letter_code
_entity_poly.pdbx_strand_id
1 'polypeptide(L)'
;MRWLLLLLLLGLVGAVAKNGCHVREFYGIGYTIHNPSERHQQMIAWLKNNAAHCKAEDYVVIWNNLPMWAGTADSAETRALILHGYEQAIKREKK
;
A
#
# COMPACT_ATOMS: atom_id res chain seq x y z
N MET A 1 -6.66 -36.88 -7.35
CA MET A 1 -7.15 -36.19 -6.15
C MET A 1 -6.15 -35.22 -5.55
N ARG A 2 -4.89 -35.49 -5.59
CA ARG A 2 -3.85 -34.54 -5.15
C ARG A 2 -3.87 -33.26 -5.98
N TRP A 3 -4.28 -33.36 -7.21
CA TRP A 3 -4.39 -32.23 -8.13
C TRP A 3 -5.38 -31.18 -7.67
N LEU A 4 -6.54 -31.62 -7.16
CA LEU A 4 -7.57 -30.73 -6.68
C LEU A 4 -7.12 -29.92 -5.49
N LEU A 5 -6.34 -30.53 -4.60
CA LEU A 5 -5.79 -29.83 -3.44
C LEU A 5 -4.81 -28.75 -3.85
N LEU A 6 -3.94 -29.06 -4.83
CA LEU A 6 -2.97 -28.08 -5.34
C LEU A 6 -3.68 -26.90 -6.00
N LEU A 7 -4.73 -27.17 -6.78
CA LEU A 7 -5.50 -26.13 -7.43
C LEU A 7 -6.21 -25.23 -6.41
N LEU A 8 -6.73 -25.81 -5.34
CA LEU A 8 -7.37 -25.06 -4.28
C LEU A 8 -6.39 -24.17 -3.56
N LEU A 9 -5.18 -24.64 -3.28
CA LEU A 9 -4.14 -23.84 -2.66
C LEU A 9 -3.73 -22.69 -3.53
N LEU A 10 -3.57 -22.90 -4.83
CA LEU A 10 -3.25 -21.84 -5.78
C LEU A 10 -4.38 -20.81 -5.85
N GLY A 11 -5.61 -21.26 -5.80
CA GLY A 11 -6.77 -20.38 -5.77
C GLY A 11 -6.79 -19.49 -4.54
N LEU A 12 -6.47 -20.05 -3.38
CA LEU A 12 -6.41 -19.30 -2.13
C LEU A 12 -5.31 -18.22 -2.16
N VAL A 13 -4.13 -18.60 -2.66
CA VAL A 13 -3.02 -17.64 -2.81
C VAL A 13 -3.42 -16.52 -3.76
N GLY A 14 -4.08 -16.84 -4.86
CA GLY A 14 -4.57 -15.85 -5.80
C GLY A 14 -5.59 -14.91 -5.18
N ALA A 15 -6.50 -15.44 -4.35
CA ALA A 15 -7.49 -14.63 -3.65
C ALA A 15 -6.83 -13.67 -2.67
N VAL A 16 -5.84 -14.13 -1.91
CA VAL A 16 -5.09 -13.29 -0.97
C VAL A 16 -4.37 -12.17 -1.73
N ALA A 17 -3.75 -12.48 -2.87
CA ALA A 17 -3.04 -11.49 -3.67
C ALA A 17 -3.97 -10.40 -4.23
N LYS A 18 -5.27 -10.69 -4.37
CA LYS A 18 -6.25 -9.74 -4.88
C LYS A 18 -6.76 -8.75 -3.83
N ASN A 19 -6.40 -8.95 -2.57
CA ASN A 19 -6.91 -8.12 -1.47
C ASN A 19 -6.21 -6.77 -1.30
N GLY A 20 -5.25 -6.46 -2.18
CA GLY A 20 -4.53 -5.21 -2.12
C GLY A 20 -3.42 -5.22 -1.06
N CYS A 21 -2.98 -4.04 -0.65
CA CYS A 21 -1.95 -3.89 0.36
C CYS A 21 -2.57 -3.61 1.73
N HIS A 22 -1.76 -3.79 2.79
CA HIS A 22 -2.22 -3.58 4.16
C HIS A 22 -1.98 -2.14 4.58
N VAL A 23 -2.92 -1.25 4.29
CA VAL A 23 -2.84 0.18 4.62
C VAL A 23 -2.60 0.40 6.12
N ARG A 24 -3.06 -0.55 6.95
CA ARG A 24 -2.83 -0.49 8.39
C ARG A 24 -1.35 -0.44 8.75
N GLU A 25 -0.50 -1.08 7.97
CA GLU A 25 0.95 -1.03 8.18
C GLU A 25 1.48 0.39 7.98
N PHE A 26 0.99 1.08 6.97
CA PHE A 26 1.37 2.47 6.70
C PHE A 26 0.92 3.38 7.86
N TYR A 27 -0.31 3.24 8.29
CA TYR A 27 -0.83 3.94 9.47
C TYR A 27 0.04 3.67 10.70
N GLY A 28 0.43 2.41 10.91
CA GLY A 28 1.27 2.00 12.03
C GLY A 28 2.64 2.70 12.02
N ILE A 29 3.22 2.92 10.84
CA ILE A 29 4.49 3.66 10.73
C ILE A 29 4.32 5.07 11.30
N GLY A 30 3.26 5.77 10.90
CA GLY A 30 2.99 7.11 11.38
C GLY A 30 2.70 7.18 12.87
N TYR A 31 2.08 6.13 13.40
CA TYR A 31 1.68 6.07 14.80
C TYR A 31 2.84 5.71 15.73
N THR A 32 3.74 4.83 15.28
CA THR A 32 4.80 4.28 16.15
C THR A 32 6.16 4.96 16.00
N ILE A 33 6.46 5.55 14.83
CA ILE A 33 7.75 6.19 14.59
C ILE A 33 7.59 7.70 14.81
N HIS A 34 8.17 8.19 15.90
CA HIS A 34 8.02 9.58 16.32
C HIS A 34 9.03 10.53 15.69
N ASN A 35 10.20 10.03 15.28
CA ASN A 35 11.20 10.84 14.60
C ASN A 35 10.72 11.17 13.18
N PRO A 36 10.55 12.47 12.83
CA PRO A 36 9.98 12.83 11.52
C PRO A 36 10.80 12.33 10.33
N SER A 37 12.11 12.37 10.42
CA SER A 37 13.01 11.91 9.34
C SER A 37 12.88 10.41 9.14
N GLU A 38 12.90 9.66 10.22
CA GLU A 38 12.76 8.20 10.17
C GLU A 38 11.38 7.79 9.69
N ARG A 39 10.34 8.48 10.17
CA ARG A 39 8.97 8.25 9.72
C ARG A 39 8.85 8.44 8.21
N HIS A 40 9.41 9.55 7.71
CA HIS A 40 9.40 9.84 6.28
C HIS A 40 10.07 8.73 5.48
N GLN A 41 11.27 8.32 5.90
CA GLN A 41 12.02 7.26 5.22
C GLN A 41 11.25 5.95 5.20
N GLN A 42 10.63 5.58 6.32
CA GLN A 42 9.88 4.32 6.41
C GLN A 42 8.61 4.36 5.57
N MET A 43 7.93 5.50 5.53
CA MET A 43 6.74 5.66 4.68
C MET A 43 7.09 5.58 3.20
N ILE A 44 8.19 6.22 2.78
CA ILE A 44 8.67 6.14 1.40
C ILE A 44 9.00 4.70 1.03
N ALA A 45 9.73 4.01 1.91
CA ALA A 45 10.08 2.60 1.68
C ALA A 45 8.85 1.72 1.55
N TRP A 46 7.86 1.93 2.43
CA TRP A 46 6.62 1.17 2.39
C TRP A 46 5.86 1.38 1.07
N LEU A 47 5.76 2.64 0.64
CA LEU A 47 5.08 2.97 -0.61
C LEU A 47 5.76 2.30 -1.81
N LYS A 48 7.09 2.34 -1.85
CA LYS A 48 7.84 1.70 -2.93
C LYS A 48 7.69 0.18 -2.91
N ASN A 49 7.75 -0.42 -1.72
CA ASN A 49 7.68 -1.88 -1.58
C ASN A 49 6.29 -2.44 -1.88
N ASN A 50 5.24 -1.65 -1.70
CA ASN A 50 3.87 -2.10 -1.88
C ASN A 50 3.22 -1.61 -3.17
N ALA A 51 3.97 -0.92 -4.03
CA ALA A 51 3.42 -0.30 -5.23
C ALA A 51 2.72 -1.29 -6.17
N ALA A 52 3.20 -2.54 -6.24
CA ALA A 52 2.60 -3.56 -7.09
C ALA A 52 1.36 -4.21 -6.47
N HIS A 53 1.11 -4.00 -5.19
CA HIS A 53 0.06 -4.70 -4.44
C HIS A 53 -1.12 -3.84 -4.05
N CYS A 54 -0.92 -2.53 -3.89
CA CYS A 54 -1.98 -1.63 -3.47
C CYS A 54 -3.02 -1.43 -4.57
N LYS A 55 -4.28 -1.41 -4.17
CA LYS A 55 -5.38 -1.05 -5.06
C LYS A 55 -5.55 0.46 -5.09
N ALA A 56 -6.27 0.97 -6.11
CA ALA A 56 -6.56 2.39 -6.21
C ALA A 56 -7.24 2.91 -4.93
N GLU A 57 -8.21 2.16 -4.40
CA GLU A 57 -8.91 2.56 -3.17
C GLU A 57 -7.98 2.68 -1.96
N ASP A 58 -6.93 1.86 -1.90
CA ASP A 58 -5.95 1.94 -0.82
C ASP A 58 -5.22 3.28 -0.86
N TYR A 59 -4.85 3.73 -2.05
CA TYR A 59 -4.18 5.02 -2.21
C TYR A 59 -5.08 6.19 -1.87
N VAL A 60 -6.39 6.08 -2.14
CA VAL A 60 -7.35 7.12 -1.77
C VAL A 60 -7.42 7.26 -0.26
N VAL A 61 -7.45 6.14 0.46
CA VAL A 61 -7.46 6.15 1.93
C VAL A 61 -6.18 6.80 2.46
N ILE A 62 -5.02 6.42 1.93
CA ILE A 62 -3.74 6.99 2.36
C ILE A 62 -3.70 8.49 2.09
N TRP A 63 -4.09 8.91 0.90
CA TRP A 63 -4.09 10.32 0.50
C TRP A 63 -4.93 11.17 1.45
N ASN A 64 -6.15 10.70 1.74
CA ASN A 64 -7.09 11.45 2.56
C ASN A 64 -6.68 11.55 4.02
N ASN A 65 -5.91 10.59 4.51
CA ASN A 65 -5.49 10.53 5.90
C ASN A 65 -4.03 10.93 6.11
N LEU A 66 -3.32 11.27 5.05
CA LEU A 66 -1.90 11.54 5.12
C LEU A 66 -1.53 12.66 6.10
N PRO A 67 -2.24 13.81 6.12
CA PRO A 67 -1.90 14.86 7.07
C PRO A 67 -1.97 14.40 8.52
N MET A 68 -2.93 13.53 8.84
CA MET A 68 -3.11 13.02 10.20
C MET A 68 -2.08 11.93 10.52
N TRP A 69 -1.85 11.01 9.57
CA TRP A 69 -0.98 9.86 9.81
C TRP A 69 0.50 10.20 9.72
N ALA A 70 0.86 11.07 8.80
CA ALA A 70 2.27 11.37 8.52
C ALA A 70 2.76 12.63 9.23
N GLY A 71 1.85 13.59 9.52
CA GLY A 71 2.25 14.86 10.10
C GLY A 71 3.26 15.56 9.21
N THR A 72 4.45 15.86 9.76
CA THR A 72 5.51 16.52 9.01
C THR A 72 6.14 15.64 7.93
N ALA A 73 5.85 14.33 7.93
CA ALA A 73 6.30 13.44 6.87
C ALA A 73 5.39 13.50 5.62
N ASP A 74 4.28 14.24 5.67
CA ASP A 74 3.47 14.56 4.50
C ASP A 74 4.27 15.53 3.63
N SER A 75 4.87 15.03 2.57
CA SER A 75 5.77 15.80 1.72
C SER A 75 5.38 15.63 0.25
N ALA A 76 5.95 16.49 -0.59
CA ALA A 76 5.74 16.40 -2.03
C ALA A 76 6.20 15.05 -2.57
N GLU A 77 7.29 14.48 -2.04
CA GLU A 77 7.80 13.17 -2.43
C GLU A 77 6.81 12.07 -2.10
N THR A 78 6.28 12.08 -0.89
CA THR A 78 5.28 11.11 -0.44
C THR A 78 4.02 11.21 -1.31
N ARG A 79 3.55 12.43 -1.54
CA ARG A 79 2.36 12.69 -2.38
C ARG A 79 2.56 12.20 -3.80
N ALA A 80 3.74 12.45 -4.37
CA ALA A 80 4.05 12.00 -5.74
C ALA A 80 4.02 10.49 -5.86
N LEU A 81 4.56 9.77 -4.87
CA LEU A 81 4.54 8.31 -4.86
C LEU A 81 3.12 7.76 -4.76
N ILE A 82 2.28 8.39 -3.95
CA ILE A 82 0.88 7.97 -3.80
C ILE A 82 0.12 8.17 -5.12
N LEU A 83 0.28 9.33 -5.75
CA LEU A 83 -0.38 9.62 -7.04
C LEU A 83 0.08 8.67 -8.13
N HIS A 84 1.39 8.43 -8.21
CA HIS A 84 1.94 7.51 -9.21
C HIS A 84 1.40 6.09 -8.99
N GLY A 85 1.40 5.64 -7.74
CA GLY A 85 0.86 4.33 -7.39
C GLY A 85 -0.62 4.22 -7.72
N TYR A 86 -1.38 5.26 -7.43
CA TYR A 86 -2.80 5.31 -7.77
C TYR A 86 -3.03 5.16 -9.28
N GLU A 87 -2.29 5.90 -10.09
CA GLU A 87 -2.41 5.83 -11.55
C GLU A 87 -2.10 4.43 -12.06
N GLN A 88 -1.05 3.80 -11.54
CA GLN A 88 -0.69 2.45 -11.92
C GLN A 88 -1.76 1.44 -11.49
N ALA A 89 -2.32 1.61 -10.31
CA ALA A 89 -3.38 0.74 -9.81
C ALA A 89 -4.64 0.85 -10.68
N ILE A 90 -5.02 2.06 -11.08
CA ILE A 90 -6.16 2.28 -11.98
C ILE A 90 -5.95 1.53 -13.29
N LYS A 91 -4.75 1.60 -13.87
CA LYS A 91 -4.44 0.90 -15.12
C LYS A 91 -4.56 -0.61 -14.97
N ARG A 92 -4.09 -1.16 -13.85
CA ARG A 92 -4.18 -2.59 -13.59
C ARG A 92 -5.63 -3.05 -13.42
N GLU A 93 -6.44 -2.25 -12.75
CA GLU A 93 -7.83 -2.61 -12.42
C GLU A 93 -8.76 -2.48 -13.63
N LYS A 94 -8.36 -1.75 -14.64
CA LYS A 94 -9.14 -1.62 -15.88
C LYS A 94 -9.03 -2.86 -16.78
N LYS A 95 -8.07 -3.70 -16.54
CA LYS A 95 -7.92 -4.95 -17.28
C LYS A 95 -8.83 -6.01 -16.69
#